data_fcc4d8ef1f6874033145919ab242e440
#
_entry.id   fcc4d8ef1f6874033145919ab242e440
#
_cell.length_a   1.000
_cell.length_b   1.000
_cell.length_c   1.000
_cell.angle_alpha   90.00
_cell.angle_beta   90.00
_cell.angle_gamma   90.00
#
_symmetry.space_group_name_H-M   'P 1'
#
loop_
_entity.id
_entity.type
_entity.pdbx_description
1 polymer ?
#
loop_
_entity_poly.entity_id
_entity_poly.type
_entity_poly.pdbx_seq_one_letter_code
_entity_poly.pdbx_strand_id
1 'polypeptide(L)'
;MITFDFEFEMKQVKLLDKSFRLFIDSSKIKKSIDDLSKIINNDYNHACPIFVCVLNGSFLFAADLLRRFESECKVSFIKISSYEGTSSTGTLKELIGLNEQIKGRDVIVVEDIVDTGNTLEGVYKELLKHNPKSVQTATLLFKPNAYQKTIEVKYSALQVGNEFLVGYGLDYNGLGRNLEDIYIINETN
;
A
#
# COMPACT_ATOMS: atom_id res chain seq x y z
N MET A 1 -5.43 49.49 -9.23
CA MET A 1 -5.68 48.13 -9.75
C MET A 1 -4.73 47.21 -8.99
N ILE A 2 -5.27 46.53 -7.94
CA ILE A 2 -4.47 45.65 -7.04
C ILE A 2 -4.50 44.28 -7.69
N THR A 3 -3.38 43.88 -8.27
CA THR A 3 -3.16 42.52 -8.76
C THR A 3 -2.83 41.66 -7.53
N PHE A 4 -3.76 40.79 -7.13
CA PHE A 4 -3.47 39.72 -6.19
C PHE A 4 -2.75 38.61 -6.96
N ASP A 5 -1.43 38.57 -6.85
CA ASP A 5 -0.65 37.39 -7.19
C ASP A 5 -0.94 36.34 -6.11
N PHE A 6 -1.83 35.42 -6.39
CA PHE A 6 -1.93 34.16 -5.65
C PHE A 6 -0.76 33.29 -6.10
N GLU A 7 0.42 33.48 -5.47
CA GLU A 7 1.42 32.41 -5.45
C GLU A 7 0.79 31.23 -4.72
N PHE A 8 0.43 30.21 -5.46
CA PHE A 8 0.08 28.90 -4.93
C PHE A 8 1.36 28.34 -4.33
N GLU A 9 1.61 28.61 -3.03
CA GLU A 9 2.70 27.98 -2.30
C GLU A 9 2.47 26.46 -2.36
N MET A 10 3.19 25.79 -3.25
CA MET A 10 3.11 24.33 -3.37
C MET A 10 3.53 23.74 -2.02
N LYS A 11 2.60 23.04 -1.38
CA LYS A 11 2.84 22.40 -0.08
C LYS A 11 4.08 21.51 -0.16
N GLN A 12 5.09 21.84 0.62
CA GLN A 12 6.38 21.13 0.65
C GLN A 12 6.65 20.60 2.04
N VAL A 13 7.37 19.49 2.12
CA VAL A 13 7.87 18.92 3.37
C VAL A 13 9.34 18.58 3.23
N LYS A 14 10.09 18.73 4.33
CA LYS A 14 11.50 18.31 4.40
C LYS A 14 11.60 17.13 5.37
N LEU A 15 12.18 16.04 4.91
CA LEU A 15 12.50 14.87 5.72
C LEU A 15 13.99 14.61 5.62
N LEU A 16 14.70 14.75 6.74
CA LEU A 16 16.17 14.64 6.81
C LEU A 16 16.87 15.56 5.79
N ASP A 17 17.55 14.98 4.84
CA ASP A 17 18.33 15.64 3.80
C ASP A 17 17.55 15.88 2.50
N LYS A 18 16.30 15.40 2.40
CA LYS A 18 15.48 15.47 1.19
C LYS A 18 14.29 16.42 1.35
N SER A 19 13.97 17.10 0.27
CA SER A 19 12.77 17.93 0.14
C SER A 19 11.77 17.24 -0.79
N PHE A 20 10.49 17.39 -0.47
CA PHE A 20 9.40 16.75 -1.21
C PHE A 20 8.30 17.79 -1.45
N ARG A 21 7.66 17.74 -2.60
CA ARG A 21 6.50 18.56 -2.95
C ARG A 21 5.24 17.74 -2.99
N LEU A 22 4.09 18.36 -2.73
CA LEU A 22 2.79 17.71 -2.82
C LEU A 22 2.62 17.05 -4.18
N PHE A 23 2.18 15.79 -4.18
CA PHE A 23 1.91 15.00 -5.37
C PHE A 23 0.45 14.54 -5.43
N ILE A 24 -0.07 13.96 -4.35
CA ILE A 24 -1.47 13.53 -4.24
C ILE A 24 -2.01 14.05 -2.91
N ASP A 25 -3.01 14.90 -2.97
CA ASP A 25 -3.68 15.42 -1.79
C ASP A 25 -4.60 14.39 -1.13
N SER A 26 -4.86 14.57 0.15
CA SER A 26 -5.66 13.64 0.96
C SER A 26 -7.10 13.49 0.46
N SER A 27 -7.66 14.49 -0.21
CA SER A 27 -9.01 14.42 -0.76
C SER A 27 -9.08 13.43 -1.92
N LYS A 28 -8.06 13.45 -2.79
CA LYS A 28 -7.91 12.49 -3.89
C LYS A 28 -7.63 11.09 -3.37
N ILE A 29 -6.81 10.94 -2.32
CA ILE A 29 -6.57 9.65 -1.66
C ILE A 29 -7.90 9.08 -1.13
N LYS A 30 -8.63 9.85 -0.33
CA LYS A 30 -9.92 9.44 0.25
C LYS A 30 -10.91 9.02 -0.83
N LYS A 31 -11.04 9.82 -1.88
CA LYS A 31 -11.92 9.51 -3.01
C LYS A 31 -11.55 8.20 -3.70
N SER A 32 -10.26 7.97 -3.96
CA SER A 32 -9.80 6.74 -4.62
C SER A 32 -10.04 5.49 -3.76
N ILE A 33 -9.92 5.61 -2.44
CA ILE A 33 -10.24 4.52 -1.51
C ILE A 33 -11.77 4.29 -1.48
N ASP A 34 -12.60 5.35 -1.50
CA ASP A 34 -14.05 5.22 -1.59
C ASP A 34 -14.48 4.45 -2.85
N ASP A 35 -13.86 4.76 -3.98
CA ASP A 35 -14.18 4.10 -5.25
C ASP A 35 -13.68 2.65 -5.27
N LEU A 36 -12.48 2.38 -4.76
CA LEU A 36 -11.93 1.03 -4.62
C LEU A 36 -12.77 0.16 -3.69
N SER A 37 -13.20 0.72 -2.55
CA SER A 37 -13.99 -0.02 -1.55
C SER A 37 -15.32 -0.49 -2.12
N LYS A 38 -15.98 0.28 -2.99
CA LYS A 38 -17.21 -0.14 -3.66
C LYS A 38 -17.00 -1.39 -4.52
N ILE A 39 -15.87 -1.47 -5.23
CA ILE A 39 -15.53 -2.63 -6.06
C ILE A 39 -15.32 -3.86 -5.16
N ILE A 40 -14.55 -3.70 -4.08
CA ILE A 40 -14.27 -4.80 -3.14
C ILE A 40 -15.55 -5.24 -2.42
N ASN A 41 -16.39 -4.30 -1.99
CA ASN A 41 -17.70 -4.62 -1.37
C ASN A 41 -18.60 -5.44 -2.31
N ASN A 42 -18.64 -5.05 -3.60
CA ASN A 42 -19.42 -5.78 -4.58
C ASN A 42 -18.90 -7.22 -4.79
N ASP A 43 -17.56 -7.38 -4.92
CA ASP A 43 -16.93 -8.67 -5.19
C ASP A 43 -17.02 -9.63 -3.98
N TYR A 44 -17.05 -9.09 -2.76
CA TYR A 44 -17.07 -9.87 -1.51
C TYR A 44 -18.40 -9.74 -0.75
N ASN A 45 -19.46 -9.32 -1.43
CA ASN A 45 -20.80 -9.27 -0.84
C ASN A 45 -21.19 -10.65 -0.28
N HIS A 46 -21.60 -10.68 0.98
CA HIS A 46 -21.92 -11.90 1.76
C HIS A 46 -20.74 -12.86 1.97
N ALA A 47 -19.52 -12.50 1.57
CA ALA A 47 -18.32 -13.22 1.95
C ALA A 47 -17.72 -12.62 3.24
N CYS A 48 -16.91 -13.42 3.95
CA CYS A 48 -16.18 -12.97 5.12
C CYS A 48 -14.67 -13.17 4.84
N PRO A 49 -14.05 -12.29 4.01
CA PRO A 49 -12.64 -12.40 3.66
C PRO A 49 -11.73 -12.11 4.86
N ILE A 50 -10.48 -12.52 4.74
CA ILE A 50 -9.42 -12.16 5.68
C ILE A 50 -8.53 -11.12 4.99
N PHE A 51 -8.49 -9.89 5.53
CA PHE A 51 -7.55 -8.86 5.10
C PHE A 51 -6.22 -9.10 5.77
N VAL A 52 -5.16 -9.32 4.98
CA VAL A 52 -3.77 -9.48 5.46
C VAL A 52 -3.00 -8.22 5.11
N CYS A 53 -2.80 -7.36 6.11
CA CYS A 53 -2.18 -6.05 5.94
C CYS A 53 -0.66 -6.14 6.11
N VAL A 54 0.08 -5.69 5.12
CA VAL A 54 1.56 -5.76 5.12
C VAL A 54 2.14 -4.53 5.82
N LEU A 55 2.75 -4.76 6.95
CA LEU A 55 3.33 -3.71 7.78
C LEU A 55 4.76 -3.36 7.32
N ASN A 56 5.19 -2.07 7.50
CA ASN A 56 4.50 -0.99 8.23
C ASN A 56 3.65 -0.10 7.32
N GLY A 57 3.92 0.00 6.02
CA GLY A 57 3.40 1.05 5.15
C GLY A 57 1.89 1.06 4.99
N SER A 58 1.28 -0.12 4.92
CA SER A 58 -0.16 -0.25 4.63
C SER A 58 -1.11 0.21 5.74
N PHE A 59 -0.62 0.58 6.95
CA PHE A 59 -1.48 0.75 8.13
C PHE A 59 -2.58 1.82 7.96
N LEU A 60 -2.28 2.95 7.32
CA LEU A 60 -3.28 4.00 7.07
C LEU A 60 -4.28 3.57 6.00
N PHE A 61 -3.79 3.03 4.89
CA PHE A 61 -4.64 2.53 3.82
C PHE A 61 -5.55 1.39 4.31
N ALA A 62 -5.00 0.45 5.08
CA ALA A 62 -5.77 -0.65 5.67
C ALA A 62 -6.88 -0.12 6.59
N ALA A 63 -6.58 0.84 7.47
CA ALA A 63 -7.57 1.43 8.35
C ALA A 63 -8.70 2.13 7.58
N ASP A 64 -8.34 2.88 6.54
CA ASP A 64 -9.32 3.59 5.73
C ASP A 64 -10.16 2.66 4.84
N LEU A 65 -9.57 1.61 4.28
CA LEU A 65 -10.26 0.61 3.48
C LEU A 65 -11.24 -0.22 4.34
N LEU A 66 -10.76 -0.73 5.49
CA LEU A 66 -11.55 -1.58 6.38
C LEU A 66 -12.77 -0.87 6.96
N ARG A 67 -12.68 0.43 7.25
CA ARG A 67 -13.84 1.23 7.71
C ARG A 67 -14.93 1.41 6.64
N ARG A 68 -14.62 1.13 5.37
CA ARG A 68 -15.53 1.19 4.23
C ARG A 68 -16.01 -0.18 3.76
N PHE A 69 -15.48 -1.24 4.34
CA PHE A 69 -15.94 -2.58 4.05
C PHE A 69 -17.22 -2.88 4.82
N GLU A 70 -18.28 -3.27 4.12
CA GLU A 70 -19.64 -3.32 4.65
C GLU A 70 -20.05 -4.70 5.17
N SER A 71 -19.33 -5.76 4.78
CA SER A 71 -19.59 -7.12 5.22
C SER A 71 -18.68 -7.52 6.40
N GLU A 72 -18.96 -8.66 7.02
CA GLU A 72 -18.07 -9.23 8.02
C GLU A 72 -16.70 -9.56 7.42
N CYS A 73 -15.63 -9.26 8.15
CA CYS A 73 -14.26 -9.60 7.76
C CYS A 73 -13.41 -9.92 8.97
N LYS A 74 -12.29 -10.58 8.72
CA LYS A 74 -11.19 -10.71 9.69
C LYS A 74 -10.00 -9.91 9.23
N VAL A 75 -9.15 -9.52 10.18
CA VAL A 75 -7.95 -8.74 9.91
C VAL A 75 -6.75 -9.44 10.54
N SER A 76 -5.70 -9.59 9.76
CA SER A 76 -4.40 -10.08 10.19
C SER A 76 -3.32 -9.15 9.69
N PHE A 77 -2.16 -9.18 10.33
CA PHE A 77 -1.02 -8.40 9.94
C PHE A 77 0.16 -9.32 9.64
N ILE A 78 0.93 -8.97 8.63
CA ILE A 78 2.18 -9.65 8.31
C ILE A 78 3.28 -8.59 8.16
N LYS A 79 4.47 -8.90 8.66
CA LYS A 79 5.65 -8.07 8.42
C LYS A 79 6.77 -8.93 7.89
N ILE A 80 7.20 -8.61 6.69
CA ILE A 80 8.27 -9.29 5.98
C ILE A 80 9.44 -8.31 5.82
N SER A 81 10.65 -8.74 6.11
CA SER A 81 11.88 -8.00 5.81
C SER A 81 12.67 -8.73 4.74
N SER A 82 13.18 -7.99 3.76
CA SER A 82 14.25 -8.48 2.91
C SER A 82 15.55 -8.58 3.72
N TYR A 83 16.24 -9.70 3.62
CA TYR A 83 17.54 -9.86 4.25
C TYR A 83 18.58 -9.08 3.42
N GLU A 84 19.07 -7.95 3.93
CA GLU A 84 20.28 -7.30 3.44
C GLU A 84 21.49 -7.97 4.10
N GLY A 85 21.86 -9.14 3.59
CA GLY A 85 23.06 -9.86 4.00
C GLY A 85 23.88 -10.25 2.78
N THR A 86 25.18 -10.41 2.93
CA THR A 86 26.19 -10.68 1.88
C THR A 86 26.01 -11.99 1.10
N SER A 87 24.93 -12.72 1.34
CA SER A 87 24.47 -13.87 0.55
C SER A 87 22.97 -13.76 0.28
N SER A 88 22.64 -13.27 -0.93
CA SER A 88 21.25 -13.14 -1.40
C SER A 88 20.62 -14.52 -1.67
N THR A 89 20.15 -15.19 -0.63
CA THR A 89 19.37 -16.42 -0.76
C THR A 89 17.89 -16.17 -1.09
N GLY A 90 17.46 -14.90 -1.25
CA GLY A 90 16.07 -14.55 -1.58
C GLY A 90 15.06 -14.94 -0.50
N THR A 91 15.51 -15.31 0.70
CA THR A 91 14.63 -15.74 1.79
C THR A 91 14.12 -14.51 2.53
N LEU A 92 12.83 -14.26 2.44
CA LEU A 92 12.16 -13.26 3.26
C LEU A 92 12.03 -13.78 4.69
N LYS A 93 12.41 -12.95 5.67
CA LYS A 93 12.21 -13.27 7.09
C LYS A 93 10.88 -12.70 7.54
N GLU A 94 10.00 -13.57 8.00
CA GLU A 94 8.77 -13.18 8.67
C GLU A 94 9.12 -12.63 10.06
N LEU A 95 8.76 -11.38 10.31
CA LEU A 95 8.94 -10.71 11.60
C LEU A 95 7.65 -10.71 12.42
N ILE A 96 6.49 -10.70 11.75
CA ILE A 96 5.15 -10.84 12.32
C ILE A 96 4.42 -11.79 11.40
N GLY A 97 3.97 -12.93 11.93
CA GLY A 97 3.26 -13.96 11.19
C GLY A 97 1.74 -13.82 11.26
N LEU A 98 1.09 -14.65 10.45
CA LEU A 98 -0.37 -14.73 10.44
C LEU A 98 -0.89 -15.23 11.79
N ASN A 99 -1.84 -14.50 12.35
CA ASN A 99 -2.57 -14.90 13.56
C ASN A 99 -3.97 -15.47 13.26
N GLU A 100 -4.36 -15.55 11.98
CA GLU A 100 -5.64 -16.08 11.52
C GLU A 100 -5.47 -17.35 10.71
N GLN A 101 -6.42 -18.29 10.84
CA GLN A 101 -6.43 -19.51 10.05
C GLN A 101 -7.05 -19.22 8.67
N ILE A 102 -6.22 -19.19 7.63
CA ILE A 102 -6.62 -18.79 6.26
C ILE A 102 -7.00 -19.95 5.35
N LYS A 103 -6.86 -21.21 5.80
CA LYS A 103 -7.19 -22.40 5.00
C LYS A 103 -8.63 -22.35 4.49
N GLY A 104 -8.81 -22.47 3.19
CA GLY A 104 -10.13 -22.46 2.53
C GLY A 104 -10.86 -21.10 2.59
N ARG A 105 -10.17 -20.02 3.00
CA ARG A 105 -10.74 -18.67 3.10
C ARG A 105 -10.30 -17.80 1.92
N ASP A 106 -11.12 -16.84 1.58
CA ASP A 106 -10.76 -15.76 0.68
C ASP A 106 -9.85 -14.78 1.42
N VAL A 107 -8.70 -14.44 0.82
CA VAL A 107 -7.69 -13.56 1.41
C VAL A 107 -7.49 -12.34 0.52
N ILE A 108 -7.42 -11.15 1.13
CA ILE A 108 -7.10 -9.89 0.47
C ILE A 108 -5.81 -9.35 1.11
N VAL A 109 -4.71 -9.36 0.36
CA VAL A 109 -3.44 -8.72 0.76
C VAL A 109 -3.60 -7.22 0.59
N VAL A 110 -3.28 -6.45 1.65
CA VAL A 110 -3.37 -4.99 1.65
C VAL A 110 -1.97 -4.40 1.71
N GLU A 111 -1.60 -3.62 0.67
CA GLU A 111 -0.30 -2.96 0.51
C GLU A 111 -0.47 -1.44 0.34
N ASP A 112 0.50 -0.66 0.81
CA ASP A 112 0.57 0.78 0.54
C ASP A 112 0.98 1.05 -0.91
N ILE A 113 2.01 0.35 -1.38
CA ILE A 113 2.51 0.48 -2.75
C ILE A 113 2.99 -0.86 -3.30
N VAL A 114 2.57 -1.18 -4.51
CA VAL A 114 3.15 -2.26 -5.31
C VAL A 114 4.06 -1.65 -6.38
N ASP A 115 5.37 -1.80 -6.17
CA ASP A 115 6.43 -1.35 -7.06
C ASP A 115 6.90 -2.52 -7.95
N THR A 116 8.10 -3.07 -7.76
CA THR A 116 8.61 -4.23 -8.52
C THR A 116 7.83 -5.52 -8.28
N GLY A 117 7.09 -5.60 -7.20
CA GLY A 117 6.30 -6.77 -6.80
C GLY A 117 7.05 -7.81 -5.98
N ASN A 118 8.32 -7.56 -5.59
CA ASN A 118 9.11 -8.54 -4.83
C ASN A 118 8.48 -8.86 -3.46
N THR A 119 8.04 -7.84 -2.73
CA THR A 119 7.33 -8.02 -1.44
C THR A 119 6.06 -8.83 -1.65
N LEU A 120 5.24 -8.43 -2.63
CA LEU A 120 3.98 -9.10 -2.94
C LEU A 120 4.19 -10.58 -3.27
N GLU A 121 5.19 -10.90 -4.11
CA GLU A 121 5.52 -12.30 -4.44
C GLU A 121 5.90 -13.11 -3.20
N GLY A 122 6.65 -12.51 -2.27
CA GLY A 122 7.02 -13.17 -1.01
C GLY A 122 5.82 -13.42 -0.11
N VAL A 123 4.93 -12.42 0.02
CA VAL A 123 3.66 -12.56 0.75
C VAL A 123 2.81 -13.68 0.16
N TYR A 124 2.63 -13.70 -1.17
CA TYR A 124 1.86 -14.75 -1.84
C TYR A 124 2.46 -16.14 -1.61
N LYS A 125 3.78 -16.29 -1.74
CA LYS A 125 4.47 -17.57 -1.47
C LYS A 125 4.20 -18.06 -0.04
N GLU A 126 4.16 -17.15 0.94
CA GLU A 126 3.86 -17.50 2.33
C GLU A 126 2.40 -17.92 2.51
N LEU A 127 1.47 -17.10 2.04
CA LEU A 127 0.02 -17.35 2.17
C LEU A 127 -0.40 -18.66 1.51
N LEU A 128 0.12 -18.98 0.33
CA LEU A 128 -0.24 -20.18 -0.44
C LEU A 128 0.14 -21.49 0.27
N LYS A 129 1.13 -21.47 1.19
CA LYS A 129 1.46 -22.66 2.02
C LYS A 129 0.30 -23.08 2.93
N HIS A 130 -0.59 -22.16 3.25
CA HIS A 130 -1.74 -22.38 4.13
C HIS A 130 -3.04 -22.77 3.40
N ASN A 131 -2.96 -23.04 2.08
CA ASN A 131 -4.09 -23.46 1.25
C ASN A 131 -5.33 -22.57 1.37
N PRO A 132 -5.23 -21.24 1.14
CA PRO A 132 -6.39 -20.35 1.06
C PRO A 132 -7.27 -20.75 -0.13
N LYS A 133 -8.54 -20.36 -0.14
CA LYS A 133 -9.46 -20.54 -1.28
C LYS A 133 -9.08 -19.61 -2.42
N SER A 134 -8.73 -18.36 -2.10
CA SER A 134 -8.25 -17.37 -3.04
C SER A 134 -7.31 -16.37 -2.35
N VAL A 135 -6.39 -15.75 -3.12
CA VAL A 135 -5.58 -14.62 -2.68
C VAL A 135 -5.70 -13.53 -3.73
N GLN A 136 -6.11 -12.34 -3.33
CA GLN A 136 -6.16 -11.15 -4.17
C GLN A 136 -5.38 -10.00 -3.53
N THR A 137 -5.01 -9.00 -4.30
CA THR A 137 -4.25 -7.83 -3.82
C THR A 137 -5.09 -6.57 -3.91
N ALA A 138 -5.10 -5.79 -2.80
CA ALA A 138 -5.58 -4.42 -2.75
C ALA A 138 -4.41 -3.50 -2.39
N THR A 139 -4.12 -2.51 -3.24
CA THR A 139 -3.04 -1.54 -3.01
C THR A 139 -3.53 -0.11 -3.18
N LEU A 140 -2.99 0.80 -2.38
CA LEU A 140 -3.25 2.23 -2.57
C LEU A 140 -2.57 2.73 -3.84
N LEU A 141 -1.29 2.40 -4.01
CA LEU A 141 -0.49 2.82 -5.15
C LEU A 141 0.04 1.61 -5.94
N PHE A 142 -0.05 1.71 -7.25
CA PHE A 142 0.52 0.72 -8.16
C PHE A 142 1.43 1.39 -9.19
N LYS A 143 2.64 0.84 -9.38
CA LYS A 143 3.61 1.29 -10.39
C LYS A 143 3.66 0.29 -11.56
N PRO A 144 2.77 0.38 -12.54
CA PRO A 144 2.68 -0.62 -13.62
C PRO A 144 3.97 -0.73 -14.44
N ASN A 145 4.72 0.37 -14.60
CA ASN A 145 5.97 0.39 -15.36
C ASN A 145 7.18 -0.22 -14.62
N ALA A 146 7.11 -0.34 -13.30
CA ALA A 146 8.14 -0.98 -12.48
C ALA A 146 7.83 -2.45 -12.17
N TYR A 147 6.57 -2.85 -12.31
CA TYR A 147 6.08 -4.17 -11.92
C TYR A 147 6.64 -5.27 -12.83
N GLN A 148 7.23 -6.31 -12.23
CA GLN A 148 7.97 -7.37 -12.93
C GLN A 148 7.43 -8.78 -12.65
N LYS A 149 6.23 -8.89 -12.05
CA LYS A 149 5.65 -10.17 -11.64
C LYS A 149 4.41 -10.51 -12.46
N THR A 150 4.02 -11.79 -12.39
CA THR A 150 2.81 -12.30 -13.05
C THR A 150 1.58 -12.30 -12.14
N ILE A 151 1.75 -11.94 -10.86
CA ILE A 151 0.65 -11.86 -9.91
C ILE A 151 -0.23 -10.67 -10.28
N GLU A 152 -1.52 -10.91 -10.49
CA GLU A 152 -2.46 -9.84 -10.78
C GLU A 152 -2.64 -8.89 -9.58
N VAL A 153 -2.53 -7.59 -9.81
CA VAL A 153 -2.92 -6.55 -8.84
C VAL A 153 -4.36 -6.15 -9.14
N LYS A 154 -5.31 -6.94 -8.63
CA LYS A 154 -6.73 -6.81 -8.99
C LYS A 154 -7.33 -5.49 -8.52
N TYR A 155 -7.00 -5.03 -7.32
CA TYR A 155 -7.57 -3.84 -6.72
C TYR A 155 -6.48 -2.79 -6.51
N SER A 156 -6.45 -1.77 -7.35
CA SER A 156 -5.52 -0.64 -7.26
C SER A 156 -6.29 0.66 -7.19
N ALA A 157 -6.07 1.46 -6.15
CA ALA A 157 -6.75 2.73 -5.99
C ALA A 157 -6.20 3.80 -6.95
N LEU A 158 -4.88 3.88 -7.09
CA LEU A 158 -4.19 4.85 -7.94
C LEU A 158 -3.00 4.20 -8.65
N GLN A 159 -2.79 4.55 -9.91
CA GLN A 159 -1.56 4.25 -10.63
C GLN A 159 -0.64 5.46 -10.62
N VAL A 160 0.67 5.20 -10.40
CA VAL A 160 1.71 6.23 -10.32
C VAL A 160 2.92 5.83 -11.16
N GLY A 161 3.82 6.78 -11.42
CA GLY A 161 5.09 6.54 -12.08
C GLY A 161 6.13 5.91 -11.15
N ASN A 162 7.40 5.97 -11.56
CA ASN A 162 8.50 5.31 -10.82
C ASN A 162 9.14 6.20 -9.76
N GLU A 163 8.58 7.38 -9.51
CA GLU A 163 9.10 8.36 -8.58
C GLU A 163 9.15 7.84 -7.15
N PHE A 164 10.04 8.44 -6.36
CA PHE A 164 10.13 8.16 -4.93
C PHE A 164 9.08 8.97 -4.18
N LEU A 165 8.22 8.28 -3.43
CA LEU A 165 7.05 8.84 -2.76
C LEU A 165 7.15 8.66 -1.24
N VAL A 166 6.62 9.62 -0.48
CA VAL A 166 6.48 9.58 0.98
C VAL A 166 5.11 10.10 1.39
N GLY A 167 4.70 9.77 2.58
CA GLY A 167 3.40 10.18 3.13
C GLY A 167 2.33 9.10 3.03
N TYR A 168 1.29 9.25 3.83
CA TYR A 168 0.17 8.31 3.91
C TYR A 168 0.60 6.84 4.05
N GLY A 169 1.48 6.57 5.00
CA GLY A 169 2.05 5.24 5.25
C GLY A 169 3.44 5.04 4.66
N LEU A 170 3.76 5.65 3.53
CA LEU A 170 5.08 5.61 2.89
C LEU A 170 6.11 6.41 3.66
N ASP A 171 7.38 5.98 3.64
CA ASP A 171 8.44 6.61 4.41
C ASP A 171 9.72 6.89 3.65
N TYR A 172 10.50 7.79 4.24
CA TYR A 172 11.92 7.95 3.98
C TYR A 172 12.69 7.77 5.30
N ASN A 173 13.46 6.69 5.39
CA ASN A 173 14.21 6.32 6.61
C ASN A 173 13.34 6.31 7.89
N GLY A 174 12.14 5.77 7.82
CA GLY A 174 11.19 5.65 8.94
C GLY A 174 10.34 6.89 9.19
N LEU A 175 10.60 8.02 8.50
CA LEU A 175 9.88 9.29 8.66
C LEU A 175 8.88 9.54 7.53
N GLY A 176 7.85 10.33 7.81
CA GLY A 176 6.86 10.76 6.82
C GLY A 176 5.59 9.93 6.76
N ARG A 177 5.53 8.74 7.38
CA ARG A 177 4.34 7.86 7.34
C ARG A 177 3.07 8.51 7.86
N ASN A 178 3.20 9.48 8.78
CA ASN A 178 2.10 10.20 9.41
C ASN A 178 1.56 11.38 8.62
N LEU A 179 2.19 11.73 7.49
CA LEU A 179 1.68 12.80 6.63
C LEU A 179 0.34 12.38 6.02
N GLU A 180 -0.59 13.34 5.94
CA GLU A 180 -1.94 13.11 5.42
C GLU A 180 -1.97 12.95 3.90
N ASP A 181 -1.06 13.67 3.22
CA ASP A 181 -0.92 13.67 1.77
C ASP A 181 0.25 12.79 1.33
N ILE A 182 0.34 12.52 0.02
CA ILE A 182 1.50 11.89 -0.60
C ILE A 182 2.33 12.95 -1.31
N TYR A 183 3.64 12.90 -1.09
CA TYR A 183 4.63 13.82 -1.62
C TYR A 183 5.64 13.09 -2.48
N ILE A 184 6.12 13.77 -3.52
CA ILE A 184 7.14 13.29 -4.43
C ILE A 184 8.46 14.00 -4.12
N ILE A 185 9.57 13.28 -4.24
CA ILE A 185 10.89 13.86 -4.05
C ILE A 185 11.13 15.02 -5.04
N ASN A 186 11.68 16.12 -4.56
CA ASN A 186 12.18 17.16 -5.44
C ASN A 186 13.48 16.65 -6.08
N GLU A 187 13.50 16.53 -7.39
CA GLU A 187 14.76 16.31 -8.10
C GLU A 187 15.62 17.56 -7.88
N THR A 188 16.70 17.41 -7.12
CA THR A 188 17.74 18.45 -7.02
C THR A 188 18.50 18.39 -8.36
N ASN A 189 18.36 19.44 -9.16
CA ASN A 189 19.25 19.69 -10.30
C ASN A 189 20.70 19.79 -9.84
#